data_d64b0451f0c6fa771ccf78fcc3ab386a
#
_entry.id   d64b0451f0c6fa771ccf78fcc3ab386a
#
_cell.length_a   1.000
_cell.length_b   1.000
_cell.length_c   1.000
_cell.angle_alpha   90.00
_cell.angle_beta   90.00
_cell.angle_gamma   90.00
#
_symmetry.space_group_name_H-M   'P 1'
#
loop_
_entity.id
_entity.type
_entity.pdbx_description
1 polymer ?
#
loop_
_entity_poly.entity_id
_entity_poly.type
_entity_poly.pdbx_seq_one_letter_code
_entity_poly.pdbx_strand_id
1 'polypeptide(L)'
;MEMQEIRYFSRLSQTLNFTKAAEKCHVTQPSLTRAIRKMEDELGGLLFSREPNNIHMTELGRLIEPHLTEIIKRTDEVKQTATRFRKLESAGLTIGTVGTIAPAPFVDFLDRFKANSPGVEITVLEALPDALCELLVKGKMDVALMAPPDSFPAPLQASKLYSERFVIACSADHPFATKKEVSMAELDGEFCLLRINCEFCSVLEETCHKQGVNLVKSYRSERVDWILAMVASGVGVCFLPEYTALYPGVVSRPVVSPSVERDVCLITVAGRSWSAPVAAFVQALRRYSWTSIIGAKLAKGRDAEITVHGRADGGLPSSSDRCSNFWTSRC
;
A
#
# COMPACT_ATOMS: atom_id res chain seq x y z
N MET A 1 -7.03 9.19 -42.75
CA MET A 1 -8.03 9.92 -41.90
C MET A 1 -7.38 10.42 -40.61
N GLU A 2 -7.39 11.73 -40.38
CA GLU A 2 -6.74 12.40 -39.26
C GLU A 2 -7.76 12.82 -38.20
N MET A 3 -7.35 12.86 -36.93
CA MET A 3 -8.24 13.30 -35.83
C MET A 3 -8.86 14.69 -36.06
N GLN A 4 -8.17 15.54 -36.75
CA GLN A 4 -8.64 16.89 -37.08
C GLN A 4 -9.77 16.83 -38.11
N GLU A 5 -9.67 15.96 -39.11
CA GLU A 5 -10.70 15.73 -40.13
C GLU A 5 -11.98 15.17 -39.48
N ILE A 6 -11.84 14.23 -38.54
CA ILE A 6 -12.97 13.68 -37.77
C ILE A 6 -13.70 14.80 -36.97
N ARG A 7 -12.95 15.70 -36.35
CA ARG A 7 -13.53 16.85 -35.65
C ARG A 7 -14.26 17.82 -36.57
N TYR A 8 -13.72 18.04 -37.76
CA TYR A 8 -14.36 18.88 -38.78
C TYR A 8 -15.67 18.24 -39.26
N PHE A 9 -15.67 16.93 -39.51
CA PHE A 9 -16.90 16.18 -39.84
C PHE A 9 -17.95 16.35 -38.73
N SER A 10 -17.59 16.10 -37.49
CA SER A 10 -18.49 16.22 -36.33
C SER A 10 -19.05 17.65 -36.16
N ARG A 11 -18.26 18.69 -36.46
CA ARG A 11 -18.78 20.07 -36.43
C ARG A 11 -19.68 20.38 -37.61
N LEU A 12 -19.35 19.84 -38.77
CA LEU A 12 -20.19 20.02 -39.96
C LEU A 12 -21.51 19.24 -39.83
N SER A 13 -21.52 18.04 -39.28
CA SER A 13 -22.76 17.26 -39.06
C SER A 13 -23.76 18.00 -38.14
N GLN A 14 -23.23 18.71 -37.11
CA GLN A 14 -24.02 19.49 -36.16
C GLN A 14 -24.58 20.81 -36.77
N THR A 15 -23.82 21.44 -37.65
CA THR A 15 -24.15 22.77 -38.15
C THR A 15 -24.83 22.76 -39.51
N LEU A 16 -24.60 21.70 -40.31
CA LEU A 16 -24.98 21.57 -41.71
C LEU A 16 -24.65 22.85 -42.53
N ASN A 17 -23.56 23.52 -42.15
CA ASN A 17 -23.12 24.74 -42.78
C ASN A 17 -21.56 24.84 -42.73
N PHE A 18 -20.91 24.82 -43.88
CA PHE A 18 -19.46 24.84 -43.98
C PHE A 18 -18.81 26.08 -43.36
N THR A 19 -19.43 27.27 -43.55
CA THR A 19 -18.90 28.51 -42.99
C THR A 19 -18.98 28.49 -41.44
N LYS A 20 -20.15 28.17 -40.89
CA LYS A 20 -20.34 28.07 -39.42
C LYS A 20 -19.47 26.94 -38.81
N ALA A 21 -19.30 25.83 -39.51
CA ALA A 21 -18.43 24.76 -39.03
C ALA A 21 -16.94 25.19 -39.02
N ALA A 22 -16.49 25.90 -40.05
CA ALA A 22 -15.15 26.45 -40.14
C ALA A 22 -14.86 27.46 -39.04
N GLU A 23 -15.78 28.38 -38.77
CA GLU A 23 -15.69 29.33 -37.67
C GLU A 23 -15.55 28.61 -36.31
N LYS A 24 -16.37 27.61 -36.03
CA LYS A 24 -16.33 26.80 -34.81
C LYS A 24 -15.04 25.97 -34.68
N CYS A 25 -14.41 25.65 -35.79
CA CYS A 25 -13.13 24.93 -35.82
C CYS A 25 -11.92 25.87 -35.88
N HIS A 26 -12.11 27.20 -35.92
CA HIS A 26 -11.09 28.23 -36.05
C HIS A 26 -10.20 28.03 -37.28
N VAL A 27 -10.83 27.69 -38.42
CA VAL A 27 -10.17 27.51 -39.71
C VAL A 27 -10.92 28.22 -40.82
N THR A 28 -10.29 28.31 -41.99
CA THR A 28 -10.98 28.85 -43.18
C THR A 28 -11.93 27.81 -43.78
N GLN A 29 -13.02 28.26 -44.36
CA GLN A 29 -13.99 27.38 -45.01
C GLN A 29 -13.34 26.53 -46.14
N PRO A 30 -12.42 27.05 -46.98
CA PRO A 30 -11.70 26.22 -47.97
C PRO A 30 -10.89 25.10 -47.33
N SER A 31 -10.27 25.33 -46.15
CA SER A 31 -9.49 24.33 -45.42
C SER A 31 -10.40 23.21 -44.89
N LEU A 32 -11.53 23.54 -44.29
CA LEU A 32 -12.51 22.56 -43.83
C LEU A 32 -13.08 21.76 -45.00
N THR A 33 -13.43 22.42 -46.10
CA THR A 33 -13.93 21.76 -47.32
C THR A 33 -12.94 20.76 -47.90
N ARG A 34 -11.64 21.11 -47.90
CA ARG A 34 -10.56 20.21 -48.40
C ARG A 34 -10.42 19.00 -47.47
N ALA A 35 -10.50 19.19 -46.18
CA ALA A 35 -10.41 18.10 -45.21
C ALA A 35 -11.60 17.11 -45.34
N ILE A 36 -12.81 17.62 -45.51
CA ILE A 36 -13.98 16.77 -45.74
C ILE A 36 -13.88 16.00 -47.04
N ARG A 37 -13.45 16.64 -48.13
CA ARG A 37 -13.20 15.95 -49.43
C ARG A 37 -12.19 14.84 -49.29
N LYS A 38 -11.07 15.09 -48.59
CA LYS A 38 -10.05 14.07 -48.33
C LYS A 38 -10.63 12.86 -47.59
N MET A 39 -11.52 13.06 -46.61
CA MET A 39 -12.23 11.97 -45.93
C MET A 39 -13.18 11.24 -46.90
N GLU A 40 -13.90 11.96 -47.74
CA GLU A 40 -14.81 11.41 -48.75
C GLU A 40 -14.06 10.55 -49.76
N ASP A 41 -12.92 11.02 -50.24
CA ASP A 41 -12.03 10.27 -51.15
C ASP A 41 -11.49 8.99 -50.46
N GLU A 42 -11.06 9.08 -49.19
CA GLU A 42 -10.53 7.94 -48.46
C GLU A 42 -11.59 6.89 -48.14
N LEU A 43 -12.84 7.32 -47.86
CA LEU A 43 -13.98 6.44 -47.55
C LEU A 43 -14.74 5.97 -48.78
N GLY A 44 -14.39 6.48 -49.97
CA GLY A 44 -14.96 6.05 -51.24
C GLY A 44 -16.37 6.54 -51.54
N GLY A 45 -16.80 7.63 -50.86
CA GLY A 45 -18.11 8.20 -51.07
C GLY A 45 -18.37 9.52 -50.38
N LEU A 46 -19.37 10.27 -50.86
CA LEU A 46 -19.74 11.57 -50.29
C LEU A 46 -20.35 11.39 -48.89
N LEU A 47 -19.92 12.21 -47.95
CA LEU A 47 -20.46 12.27 -46.59
C LEU A 47 -21.55 13.32 -46.44
N PHE A 48 -21.47 14.37 -47.28
CA PHE A 48 -22.44 15.45 -47.35
C PHE A 48 -22.86 15.70 -48.78
N SER A 49 -24.18 15.78 -49.02
CA SER A 49 -24.74 16.25 -50.29
C SER A 49 -24.92 17.76 -50.25
N ARG A 50 -24.58 18.43 -51.34
CA ARG A 50 -24.68 19.90 -51.48
C ARG A 50 -25.76 20.19 -52.52
N GLU A 51 -26.87 20.71 -52.08
CA GLU A 51 -27.90 21.31 -52.93
C GLU A 51 -27.74 22.83 -52.90
N PRO A 52 -28.30 23.56 -53.89
CA PRO A 52 -28.02 25.01 -54.05
C PRO A 52 -28.26 25.85 -52.80
N ASN A 53 -29.14 25.43 -51.88
CA ASN A 53 -29.43 26.15 -50.63
C ASN A 53 -29.43 25.27 -49.37
N ASN A 54 -29.01 24.00 -49.48
CA ASN A 54 -29.09 23.09 -48.35
C ASN A 54 -27.94 22.07 -48.35
N ILE A 55 -27.51 21.70 -47.16
CA ILE A 55 -26.50 20.67 -46.95
C ILE A 55 -27.13 19.55 -46.13
N HIS A 56 -27.07 18.35 -46.65
CA HIS A 56 -27.59 17.15 -45.97
C HIS A 56 -26.47 16.14 -45.79
N MET A 57 -26.53 15.41 -44.69
CA MET A 57 -25.69 14.23 -44.50
C MET A 57 -26.19 13.10 -45.41
N THR A 58 -25.29 12.45 -46.14
CA THR A 58 -25.61 11.30 -46.97
C THR A 58 -25.92 10.07 -46.11
N GLU A 59 -26.35 8.99 -46.73
CA GLU A 59 -26.54 7.70 -46.04
C GLU A 59 -25.21 7.19 -45.47
N LEU A 60 -24.11 7.25 -46.24
CA LEU A 60 -22.78 6.92 -45.77
C LEU A 60 -22.37 7.80 -44.59
N GLY A 61 -22.62 9.11 -44.67
CA GLY A 61 -22.35 10.04 -43.55
C GLY A 61 -23.05 9.63 -42.26
N ARG A 62 -24.35 9.27 -42.35
CA ARG A 62 -25.14 8.80 -41.19
C ARG A 62 -24.67 7.46 -40.64
N LEU A 63 -24.24 6.53 -41.48
CA LEU A 63 -23.67 5.24 -41.05
C LEU A 63 -22.38 5.39 -40.27
N ILE A 64 -21.49 6.29 -40.71
CA ILE A 64 -20.17 6.44 -40.04
C ILE A 64 -20.17 7.44 -38.87
N GLU A 65 -21.15 8.34 -38.78
CA GLU A 65 -21.23 9.36 -37.73
C GLU A 65 -21.09 8.80 -36.30
N PRO A 66 -21.79 7.69 -35.91
CA PRO A 66 -21.65 7.10 -34.59
C PRO A 66 -20.23 6.63 -34.31
N HIS A 67 -19.55 6.04 -35.29
CA HIS A 67 -18.18 5.55 -35.15
C HIS A 67 -17.19 6.70 -34.97
N LEU A 68 -17.33 7.78 -35.75
CA LEU A 68 -16.48 8.97 -35.64
C LEU A 68 -16.70 9.69 -34.28
N THR A 69 -17.93 9.72 -33.83
CA THR A 69 -18.28 10.27 -32.50
C THR A 69 -17.63 9.47 -31.37
N GLU A 70 -17.64 8.14 -31.46
CA GLU A 70 -17.00 7.27 -30.47
C GLU A 70 -15.47 7.44 -30.46
N ILE A 71 -14.83 7.62 -31.62
CA ILE A 71 -13.38 7.91 -31.70
C ILE A 71 -13.04 9.21 -30.97
N ILE A 72 -13.82 10.27 -31.19
CA ILE A 72 -13.62 11.55 -30.46
C ILE A 72 -13.74 11.33 -28.96
N LYS A 73 -14.82 10.66 -28.51
CA LYS A 73 -15.08 10.35 -27.10
C LYS A 73 -13.92 9.57 -26.47
N ARG A 74 -13.45 8.51 -27.10
CA ARG A 74 -12.32 7.71 -26.62
C ARG A 74 -11.02 8.51 -26.54
N THR A 75 -10.80 9.39 -27.48
CA THR A 75 -9.63 10.29 -27.47
C THR A 75 -9.67 11.25 -26.28
N ASP A 76 -10.84 11.79 -25.97
CA ASP A 76 -11.00 12.69 -24.82
C ASP A 76 -10.92 11.93 -23.49
N GLU A 77 -11.43 10.69 -23.41
CA GLU A 77 -11.24 9.79 -22.26
C GLU A 77 -9.75 9.52 -21.98
N VAL A 78 -8.95 9.25 -23.01
CA VAL A 78 -7.48 9.08 -22.87
C VAL A 78 -6.82 10.32 -22.28
N LYS A 79 -7.18 11.52 -22.76
CA LYS A 79 -6.64 12.78 -22.23
C LYS A 79 -7.05 13.04 -20.79
N GLN A 80 -8.30 12.75 -20.45
CA GLN A 80 -8.81 12.86 -19.08
C GLN A 80 -8.08 11.89 -18.15
N THR A 81 -7.90 10.63 -18.56
CA THR A 81 -7.15 9.63 -17.79
C THR A 81 -5.71 10.07 -17.54
N ALA A 82 -5.02 10.57 -18.56
CA ALA A 82 -3.67 11.12 -18.41
C ALA A 82 -3.62 12.34 -17.48
N THR A 83 -4.66 13.16 -17.50
CA THR A 83 -4.78 14.34 -16.61
C THR A 83 -5.03 13.93 -15.16
N ARG A 84 -5.93 12.96 -14.92
CA ARG A 84 -6.21 12.38 -13.60
C ARG A 84 -4.97 11.74 -13.01
N PHE A 85 -4.24 10.98 -13.82
CA PHE A 85 -2.97 10.36 -13.42
C PHE A 85 -1.94 11.42 -12.97
N ARG A 86 -1.80 12.53 -13.72
CA ARG A 86 -0.90 13.64 -13.32
C ARG A 86 -1.33 14.36 -12.05
N LYS A 87 -2.65 14.45 -11.77
CA LYS A 87 -3.21 15.05 -10.57
C LYS A 87 -3.30 14.09 -9.39
N LEU A 88 -2.73 12.88 -9.50
CA LEU A 88 -2.85 11.80 -8.50
C LEU A 88 -4.30 11.34 -8.25
N GLU A 89 -5.21 11.67 -9.15
CA GLU A 89 -6.61 11.20 -9.12
C GLU A 89 -6.66 9.80 -9.77
N SER A 90 -6.77 8.73 -8.99
CA SER A 90 -6.77 7.31 -9.44
C SER A 90 -5.38 6.78 -9.87
N ALA A 91 -4.34 7.14 -9.16
CA ALA A 91 -3.01 6.60 -9.37
C ALA A 91 -2.72 5.49 -8.34
N GLY A 92 -2.29 4.32 -8.81
CA GLY A 92 -1.90 3.20 -7.94
C GLY A 92 -0.53 3.42 -7.29
N LEU A 93 -0.40 2.95 -6.04
CA LEU A 93 0.86 2.87 -5.30
C LEU A 93 0.92 1.51 -4.60
N THR A 94 1.88 0.68 -4.98
CA THR A 94 2.07 -0.65 -4.38
C THR A 94 3.27 -0.64 -3.45
N ILE A 95 3.02 -0.93 -2.18
CA ILE A 95 4.00 -0.91 -1.09
C ILE A 95 4.20 -2.34 -0.59
N GLY A 96 5.45 -2.81 -0.56
CA GLY A 96 5.82 -4.06 0.07
C GLY A 96 6.18 -3.89 1.54
N THR A 97 5.94 -4.89 2.36
CA THR A 97 6.39 -4.93 3.74
C THR A 97 6.73 -6.35 4.16
N VAL A 98 7.67 -6.48 5.07
CA VAL A 98 7.91 -7.76 5.75
C VAL A 98 7.02 -7.84 6.99
N GLY A 99 6.58 -9.05 7.36
CA GLY A 99 5.64 -9.24 8.45
C GLY A 99 6.16 -8.91 9.86
N THR A 100 7.41 -8.46 9.99
CA THR A 100 7.98 -7.93 11.25
C THR A 100 7.84 -6.42 11.37
N ILE A 101 7.44 -5.70 10.32
CA ILE A 101 7.17 -4.27 10.39
C ILE A 101 5.81 -4.05 11.05
N ALA A 102 5.83 -3.32 12.15
CA ALA A 102 4.61 -3.01 12.89
C ALA A 102 3.65 -2.15 12.07
N PRO A 103 2.36 -2.54 11.92
CA PRO A 103 1.39 -1.75 11.18
C PRO A 103 1.11 -0.38 11.82
N ALA A 104 1.07 -0.31 13.16
CA ALA A 104 0.57 0.84 13.88
C ALA A 104 1.29 2.17 13.57
N PRO A 105 2.64 2.27 13.55
CA PRO A 105 3.31 3.49 13.14
C PRO A 105 3.06 3.84 11.67
N PHE A 106 2.99 2.81 10.82
CA PHE A 106 2.85 2.99 9.38
C PHE A 106 1.44 3.42 8.98
N VAL A 107 0.40 2.90 9.63
CA VAL A 107 -1.00 3.30 9.39
C VAL A 107 -1.22 4.79 9.68
N ASP A 108 -0.64 5.35 10.74
CA ASP A 108 -0.70 6.79 11.01
C ASP A 108 -0.10 7.63 9.88
N PHE A 109 1.03 7.18 9.35
CA PHE A 109 1.63 7.82 8.20
C PHE A 109 0.72 7.72 6.97
N LEU A 110 0.17 6.53 6.68
CA LEU A 110 -0.72 6.31 5.55
C LEU A 110 -1.97 7.18 5.61
N ASP A 111 -2.58 7.32 6.80
CA ASP A 111 -3.76 8.17 7.00
C ASP A 111 -3.46 9.63 6.65
N ARG A 112 -2.35 10.18 7.16
CA ARG A 112 -1.89 11.53 6.83
C ARG A 112 -1.54 11.70 5.35
N PHE A 113 -0.90 10.71 4.76
CA PHE A 113 -0.58 10.73 3.34
C PHE A 113 -1.85 10.72 2.49
N LYS A 114 -2.83 9.87 2.85
CA LYS A 114 -4.12 9.78 2.15
C LYS A 114 -4.94 11.06 2.25
N ALA A 115 -4.92 11.74 3.40
CA ALA A 115 -5.57 13.04 3.58
C ALA A 115 -5.01 14.10 2.61
N ASN A 116 -3.70 14.08 2.33
CA ASN A 116 -3.03 15.00 1.40
C ASN A 116 -3.05 14.53 -0.06
N SER A 117 -3.37 13.27 -0.32
CA SER A 117 -3.36 12.64 -1.64
C SER A 117 -4.57 11.68 -1.79
N PRO A 118 -5.82 12.19 -1.72
CA PRO A 118 -7.03 11.37 -1.66
C PRO A 118 -7.24 10.49 -2.88
N GLY A 119 -6.73 10.91 -4.04
CA GLY A 119 -6.83 10.17 -5.31
C GLY A 119 -5.85 8.99 -5.45
N VAL A 120 -4.86 8.83 -4.56
CA VAL A 120 -3.92 7.71 -4.63
C VAL A 120 -4.55 6.45 -4.06
N GLU A 121 -4.62 5.39 -4.85
CA GLU A 121 -5.03 4.06 -4.40
C GLU A 121 -3.80 3.30 -3.88
N ILE A 122 -3.82 2.91 -2.59
CA ILE A 122 -2.68 2.27 -1.93
C ILE A 122 -2.96 0.78 -1.77
N THR A 123 -2.04 -0.04 -2.26
CA THR A 123 -1.99 -1.48 -2.03
C THR A 123 -0.79 -1.81 -1.15
N VAL A 124 -1.00 -2.48 -0.04
CA VAL A 124 0.08 -2.99 0.83
C VAL A 124 0.15 -4.50 0.68
N LEU A 125 1.33 -5.01 0.34
CA LEU A 125 1.61 -6.44 0.16
C LEU A 125 2.63 -6.88 1.19
N GLU A 126 2.33 -7.97 1.90
CA GLU A 126 3.28 -8.63 2.78
C GLU A 126 3.91 -9.83 2.06
N ALA A 127 5.25 -9.90 2.08
CA ALA A 127 5.98 -11.03 1.52
C ALA A 127 7.36 -11.17 2.21
N LEU A 128 8.07 -12.26 1.87
CA LEU A 128 9.45 -12.47 2.30
C LEU A 128 10.41 -11.46 1.64
N PRO A 129 11.53 -11.12 2.28
CA PRO A 129 12.48 -10.13 1.77
C PRO A 129 12.92 -10.38 0.32
N ASP A 130 13.29 -11.62 -0.03
CA ASP A 130 13.72 -11.97 -1.38
C ASP A 130 12.63 -11.76 -2.43
N ALA A 131 11.39 -12.15 -2.10
CA ALA A 131 10.24 -11.93 -2.98
C ALA A 131 9.94 -10.44 -3.18
N LEU A 132 10.07 -9.63 -2.12
CA LEU A 132 9.92 -8.17 -2.22
C LEU A 132 11.01 -7.56 -3.10
N CYS A 133 12.26 -7.99 -2.94
CA CYS A 133 13.37 -7.55 -3.77
C CYS A 133 13.11 -7.86 -5.27
N GLU A 134 12.65 -9.08 -5.57
CA GLU A 134 12.31 -9.44 -6.94
C GLU A 134 11.17 -8.60 -7.52
N LEU A 135 10.09 -8.38 -6.75
CA LEU A 135 8.95 -7.58 -7.18
C LEU A 135 9.34 -6.12 -7.44
N LEU A 136 10.21 -5.56 -6.59
CA LEU A 136 10.79 -4.23 -6.78
C LEU A 136 11.59 -4.16 -8.09
N VAL A 137 12.54 -5.07 -8.30
CA VAL A 137 13.39 -5.07 -9.49
C VAL A 137 12.55 -5.24 -10.77
N LYS A 138 11.56 -6.13 -10.74
CA LYS A 138 10.63 -6.39 -11.87
C LYS A 138 9.63 -5.24 -12.10
N GLY A 139 9.58 -4.23 -11.24
CA GLY A 139 8.64 -3.10 -11.38
C GLY A 139 7.18 -3.45 -11.09
N LYS A 140 6.93 -4.57 -10.41
CA LYS A 140 5.59 -4.99 -9.95
C LYS A 140 5.21 -4.38 -8.59
N MET A 141 6.15 -3.69 -7.98
CA MET A 141 6.04 -3.00 -6.71
C MET A 141 6.83 -1.69 -6.81
N ASP A 142 6.33 -0.64 -6.18
CA ASP A 142 6.93 0.69 -6.28
C ASP A 142 8.02 0.91 -5.22
N VAL A 143 7.73 0.57 -3.99
CA VAL A 143 8.61 0.71 -2.82
C VAL A 143 8.39 -0.44 -1.84
N ALA A 144 9.37 -0.71 -0.97
CA ALA A 144 9.19 -1.64 0.14
C ALA A 144 9.72 -1.07 1.46
N LEU A 145 9.13 -1.52 2.57
CA LEU A 145 9.59 -1.30 3.93
C LEU A 145 10.18 -2.59 4.45
N MET A 146 11.46 -2.57 4.78
CA MET A 146 12.17 -3.74 5.26
C MET A 146 13.19 -3.33 6.32
N ALA A 147 13.63 -4.29 7.14
CA ALA A 147 14.69 -4.11 8.09
C ALA A 147 15.81 -5.11 7.79
N PRO A 148 16.69 -4.80 6.84
CA PRO A 148 17.76 -5.70 6.45
C PRO A 148 18.81 -5.82 7.57
N PRO A 149 19.30 -7.03 7.87
CA PRO A 149 20.47 -7.19 8.73
C PRO A 149 21.76 -6.69 8.07
N ASP A 150 21.79 -6.71 6.72
CA ASP A 150 22.92 -6.35 5.87
C ASP A 150 22.51 -5.38 4.75
N SER A 151 23.47 -4.97 3.92
CA SER A 151 23.21 -4.13 2.74
C SER A 151 22.52 -4.92 1.63
N PHE A 152 21.65 -4.24 0.87
CA PHE A 152 21.04 -4.82 -0.32
C PHE A 152 22.01 -4.85 -1.50
N PRO A 153 21.94 -5.89 -2.35
CA PRO A 153 22.68 -5.91 -3.61
C PRO A 153 22.09 -4.87 -4.59
N ALA A 154 22.97 -4.31 -5.42
CA ALA A 154 22.53 -3.46 -6.52
C ALA A 154 21.49 -4.21 -7.41
N PRO A 155 20.47 -3.54 -7.94
CA PRO A 155 20.23 -2.09 -7.97
C PRO A 155 19.40 -1.53 -6.80
N LEU A 156 19.21 -2.27 -5.71
CA LEU A 156 18.40 -1.84 -4.59
C LEU A 156 19.15 -0.83 -3.71
N GLN A 157 18.42 0.16 -3.19
CA GLN A 157 18.92 1.18 -2.28
C GLN A 157 18.03 1.26 -1.05
N ALA A 158 18.66 1.29 0.13
CA ALA A 158 18.00 1.47 1.41
C ALA A 158 18.15 2.92 1.89
N SER A 159 17.06 3.49 2.38
CA SER A 159 17.05 4.78 3.09
C SER A 159 16.44 4.56 4.47
N LYS A 160 17.20 4.76 5.51
CA LYS A 160 16.74 4.60 6.89
C LYS A 160 15.57 5.53 7.19
N LEU A 161 14.52 5.00 7.80
CA LEU A 161 13.34 5.74 8.30
C LEU A 161 13.43 5.94 9.80
N TYR A 162 13.61 4.85 10.56
CA TYR A 162 13.75 4.86 12.01
C TYR A 162 14.53 3.64 12.51
N SER A 163 14.96 3.69 13.77
CA SER A 163 15.49 2.51 14.47
C SER A 163 14.48 2.04 15.51
N GLU A 164 14.47 0.74 15.74
CA GLU A 164 13.74 0.10 16.82
C GLU A 164 14.59 -0.98 17.47
N ARG A 165 14.40 -1.16 18.78
CA ARG A 165 15.06 -2.22 19.52
C ARG A 165 14.21 -3.49 19.54
N PHE A 166 14.86 -4.60 19.81
CA PHE A 166 14.18 -5.83 20.14
C PHE A 166 13.84 -5.90 21.62
N VAL A 167 12.70 -6.49 21.90
CA VAL A 167 12.17 -6.71 23.24
C VAL A 167 11.80 -8.17 23.42
N ILE A 168 11.74 -8.62 24.68
CA ILE A 168 11.11 -9.87 25.00
C ILE A 168 9.62 -9.59 25.30
N ALA A 169 8.75 -10.29 24.58
CA ALA A 169 7.30 -10.28 24.80
C ALA A 169 6.94 -11.46 25.68
N CYS A 170 6.18 -11.25 26.75
CA CYS A 170 5.73 -12.26 27.69
C CYS A 170 4.29 -12.00 28.14
N SER A 171 3.65 -12.98 28.77
CA SER A 171 2.32 -12.77 29.39
C SER A 171 2.43 -11.83 30.60
N ALA A 172 1.32 -11.26 31.03
CA ALA A 172 1.26 -10.39 32.22
C ALA A 172 1.67 -11.13 33.50
N ASP A 173 1.45 -12.44 33.57
CA ASP A 173 1.77 -13.27 34.73
C ASP A 173 3.21 -13.80 34.72
N HIS A 174 3.96 -13.58 33.64
CA HIS A 174 5.34 -14.05 33.53
C HIS A 174 6.27 -13.27 34.46
N PRO A 175 7.30 -13.89 35.08
CA PRO A 175 8.27 -13.19 35.94
C PRO A 175 8.92 -11.96 35.29
N PHE A 176 9.13 -11.98 33.98
CA PHE A 176 9.69 -10.85 33.25
C PHE A 176 8.75 -9.63 33.23
N ALA A 177 7.44 -9.81 33.38
CA ALA A 177 6.48 -8.72 33.35
C ALA A 177 6.68 -7.71 34.49
N THR A 178 7.26 -8.13 35.61
CA THR A 178 7.55 -7.25 36.76
C THR A 178 8.87 -6.52 36.65
N LYS A 179 9.74 -6.90 35.71
CA LYS A 179 11.08 -6.30 35.54
C LYS A 179 11.00 -5.03 34.69
N LYS A 180 11.98 -4.15 34.81
CA LYS A 180 12.14 -2.99 33.93
C LYS A 180 12.78 -3.38 32.60
N GLU A 181 13.70 -4.34 32.64
CA GLU A 181 14.46 -4.87 31.51
C GLU A 181 14.84 -6.32 31.79
N VAL A 182 15.22 -7.07 30.78
CA VAL A 182 15.62 -8.48 30.84
C VAL A 182 17.00 -8.62 30.21
N SER A 183 17.96 -9.19 30.92
CA SER A 183 19.24 -9.47 30.29
C SER A 183 19.17 -10.69 29.38
N MET A 184 20.00 -10.73 28.35
CA MET A 184 20.03 -11.88 27.43
C MET A 184 20.31 -13.21 28.17
N ALA A 185 21.15 -13.18 29.21
CA ALA A 185 21.46 -14.37 30.00
C ALA A 185 20.26 -14.93 30.76
N GLU A 186 19.27 -14.11 31.11
CA GLU A 186 18.05 -14.56 31.81
C GLU A 186 17.09 -15.34 30.91
N LEU A 187 17.35 -15.36 29.61
CA LEU A 187 16.56 -16.16 28.64
C LEU A 187 17.02 -17.63 28.59
N ASP A 188 18.07 -17.98 29.31
CA ASP A 188 18.57 -19.38 29.34
C ASP A 188 17.52 -20.33 29.94
N GLY A 189 17.16 -21.36 29.18
CA GLY A 189 16.12 -22.32 29.55
C GLY A 189 14.68 -21.86 29.33
N GLU A 190 14.43 -20.61 28.89
CA GLU A 190 13.09 -20.12 28.64
C GLU A 190 12.44 -20.76 27.41
N PHE A 191 11.11 -21.01 27.49
CA PHE A 191 10.31 -21.47 26.37
C PHE A 191 10.11 -20.35 25.36
N CYS A 192 10.80 -20.45 24.24
CA CYS A 192 10.78 -19.41 23.22
C CYS A 192 9.90 -19.81 22.03
N LEU A 193 8.98 -18.93 21.70
CA LEU A 193 8.14 -18.99 20.51
C LEU A 193 8.89 -18.30 19.36
N LEU A 194 9.15 -19.02 18.28
CA LEU A 194 9.96 -18.54 17.17
C LEU A 194 9.09 -18.18 15.97
N ARG A 195 9.41 -17.05 15.37
CA ARG A 195 8.87 -16.71 14.07
C ARG A 195 9.68 -17.39 12.97
N ILE A 196 8.99 -18.15 12.09
CA ILE A 196 9.61 -18.72 10.88
C ILE A 196 9.82 -17.56 9.88
N ASN A 197 10.89 -17.62 9.10
CA ASN A 197 11.21 -16.62 8.07
C ASN A 197 11.36 -15.18 8.61
N CYS A 198 11.86 -15.06 9.83
CA CYS A 198 12.24 -13.76 10.41
C CYS A 198 13.65 -13.40 9.96
N GLU A 199 13.81 -12.21 9.41
CA GLU A 199 15.09 -11.69 8.92
C GLU A 199 16.17 -11.55 10.03
N PHE A 200 15.73 -11.52 11.29
CA PHE A 200 16.62 -11.40 12.46
C PHE A 200 16.78 -12.69 13.28
N CYS A 201 16.21 -13.82 12.84
CA CYS A 201 16.36 -15.08 13.57
C CYS A 201 17.82 -15.53 13.70
N SER A 202 18.61 -15.38 12.65
CA SER A 202 20.04 -15.71 12.65
C SER A 202 20.83 -14.82 13.60
N VAL A 203 20.53 -13.53 13.64
CA VAL A 203 21.16 -12.55 14.56
C VAL A 203 20.84 -12.90 16.01
N LEU A 204 19.59 -13.26 16.31
CA LEU A 204 19.18 -13.71 17.64
C LEU A 204 19.92 -15.00 18.04
N GLU A 205 19.91 -16.02 17.17
CA GLU A 205 20.57 -17.30 17.44
C GLU A 205 22.08 -17.14 17.66
N GLU A 206 22.74 -16.33 16.85
CA GLU A 206 24.15 -16.00 17.01
C GLU A 206 24.44 -15.27 18.33
N THR A 207 23.57 -14.32 18.69
CA THR A 207 23.69 -13.56 19.94
C THR A 207 23.50 -14.47 21.14
N CYS A 208 22.50 -15.35 21.15
CA CYS A 208 22.31 -16.34 22.20
C CYS A 208 23.50 -17.28 22.30
N HIS A 209 24.01 -17.79 21.19
CA HIS A 209 25.18 -18.68 21.16
C HIS A 209 26.41 -18.01 21.76
N LYS A 210 26.71 -16.76 21.41
CA LYS A 210 27.84 -15.98 21.95
C LYS A 210 27.74 -15.77 23.46
N GLN A 211 26.52 -15.73 24.01
CA GLN A 211 26.22 -15.53 25.43
C GLN A 211 26.06 -16.87 26.19
N GLY A 212 26.15 -18.01 25.53
CA GLY A 212 25.89 -19.31 26.13
C GLY A 212 24.45 -19.56 26.55
N VAL A 213 23.49 -18.85 25.94
CA VAL A 213 22.04 -18.94 26.21
C VAL A 213 21.42 -20.02 25.36
N ASN A 214 20.74 -20.98 26.00
CA ASN A 214 20.01 -22.08 25.34
C ASN A 214 18.50 -21.84 25.45
N LEU A 215 17.88 -21.34 24.38
CA LEU A 215 16.43 -21.19 24.30
C LEU A 215 15.76 -22.55 24.04
N VAL A 216 14.70 -22.85 24.82
CA VAL A 216 13.85 -24.02 24.56
C VAL A 216 12.85 -23.67 23.47
N LYS A 217 13.12 -24.11 22.25
CA LYS A 217 12.25 -23.83 21.08
C LYS A 217 10.98 -24.66 21.18
N SER A 218 9.82 -24.06 21.54
CA SER A 218 8.57 -24.79 21.76
C SER A 218 7.62 -24.73 20.56
N TYR A 219 7.37 -23.57 20.01
CA TYR A 219 6.46 -23.37 18.88
C TYR A 219 7.08 -22.47 17.81
N ARG A 220 6.61 -22.69 16.55
CA ARG A 220 7.06 -21.92 15.39
C ARG A 220 5.87 -21.51 14.54
N SER A 221 5.81 -20.25 14.12
CA SER A 221 4.78 -19.72 13.21
C SER A 221 5.35 -18.65 12.29
N GLU A 222 4.82 -18.54 11.08
CA GLU A 222 5.10 -17.40 10.19
C GLU A 222 4.32 -16.16 10.61
N ARG A 223 3.19 -16.34 11.30
CA ARG A 223 2.24 -15.27 11.66
C ARG A 223 2.56 -14.73 13.05
N VAL A 224 2.78 -13.41 13.09
CA VAL A 224 3.06 -12.69 14.35
C VAL A 224 1.86 -12.72 15.30
N ASP A 225 0.63 -12.59 14.79
CA ASP A 225 -0.59 -12.59 15.58
C ASP A 225 -0.79 -13.93 16.34
N TRP A 226 -0.45 -15.06 15.72
CA TRP A 226 -0.44 -16.36 16.40
C TRP A 226 0.59 -16.43 17.51
N ILE A 227 1.80 -15.96 17.24
CA ILE A 227 2.87 -15.89 18.26
C ILE A 227 2.42 -15.04 19.45
N LEU A 228 1.88 -13.84 19.19
CA LEU A 228 1.43 -12.94 20.25
C LEU A 228 0.25 -13.51 21.06
N ALA A 229 -0.69 -14.19 20.40
CA ALA A 229 -1.78 -14.87 21.10
C ALA A 229 -1.28 -16.00 22.02
N MET A 230 -0.29 -16.79 21.59
CA MET A 230 0.34 -17.82 22.41
C MET A 230 1.14 -17.20 23.57
N VAL A 231 1.86 -16.08 23.35
CA VAL A 231 2.54 -15.33 24.40
C VAL A 231 1.53 -14.84 25.44
N ALA A 232 0.43 -14.23 25.01
CA ALA A 232 -0.64 -13.75 25.91
C ALA A 232 -1.25 -14.86 26.75
N SER A 233 -1.30 -16.09 26.21
CA SER A 233 -1.79 -17.28 26.93
C SER A 233 -0.74 -17.92 27.85
N GLY A 234 0.45 -17.36 27.99
CA GLY A 234 1.50 -17.85 28.89
C GLY A 234 2.25 -19.10 28.39
N VAL A 235 2.16 -19.42 27.07
CA VAL A 235 2.82 -20.60 26.48
C VAL A 235 4.35 -20.44 26.48
N GLY A 236 4.85 -19.21 26.46
CA GLY A 236 6.26 -18.90 26.47
C GLY A 236 6.52 -17.42 26.14
N VAL A 237 7.77 -17.09 25.89
CA VAL A 237 8.21 -15.75 25.54
C VAL A 237 8.59 -15.64 24.05
N CYS A 238 8.60 -14.45 23.50
CA CYS A 238 9.02 -14.22 22.13
C CYS A 238 9.90 -12.98 22.02
N PHE A 239 10.95 -13.07 21.20
CA PHE A 239 11.82 -11.96 20.86
C PHE A 239 11.27 -11.27 19.61
N LEU A 240 10.84 -10.01 19.75
CA LEU A 240 10.17 -9.23 18.71
C LEU A 240 10.67 -7.78 18.71
N PRO A 241 10.53 -7.07 17.59
CA PRO A 241 10.69 -5.62 17.57
C PRO A 241 9.65 -4.94 18.46
N GLU A 242 10.05 -3.88 19.17
CA GLU A 242 9.25 -3.26 20.22
C GLU A 242 7.87 -2.76 19.74
N TYR A 243 7.77 -2.31 18.50
CA TYR A 243 6.49 -1.84 17.96
C TYR A 243 5.58 -2.96 17.46
N THR A 244 6.14 -4.14 17.21
CA THR A 244 5.40 -5.35 16.83
C THR A 244 4.81 -6.06 18.05
N ALA A 245 5.44 -5.92 19.20
CA ALA A 245 5.04 -6.58 20.45
C ALA A 245 3.78 -5.97 21.14
N LEU A 246 3.05 -5.09 20.45
CA LEU A 246 1.84 -4.45 20.99
C LEU A 246 0.62 -5.36 20.79
N TYR A 247 0.22 -6.09 21.82
CA TYR A 247 -0.92 -7.01 21.78
C TYR A 247 -1.61 -7.08 23.15
N PRO A 248 -2.96 -7.18 23.24
CA PRO A 248 -3.65 -7.32 24.52
C PRO A 248 -3.17 -8.54 25.32
N GLY A 249 -2.85 -8.34 26.60
CA GLY A 249 -2.35 -9.39 27.48
C GLY A 249 -0.86 -9.72 27.30
N VAL A 250 -0.15 -8.99 26.44
CA VAL A 250 1.31 -9.11 26.25
C VAL A 250 2.02 -7.92 26.87
N VAL A 251 3.01 -8.21 27.69
CA VAL A 251 3.92 -7.24 28.29
C VAL A 251 5.27 -7.36 27.57
N SER A 252 5.85 -6.25 27.14
CA SER A 252 7.16 -6.21 26.52
C SER A 252 8.22 -5.59 27.41
N ARG A 253 9.42 -6.17 27.42
CA ARG A 253 10.58 -5.67 28.18
C ARG A 253 11.79 -5.54 27.27
N PRO A 254 12.54 -4.43 27.36
CA PRO A 254 13.78 -4.29 26.64
C PRO A 254 14.76 -5.42 26.97
N VAL A 255 15.42 -5.95 25.94
CA VAL A 255 16.52 -6.89 26.14
C VAL A 255 17.82 -6.10 26.22
N VAL A 256 18.62 -6.40 27.24
CA VAL A 256 19.91 -5.75 27.48
C VAL A 256 21.03 -6.79 27.61
N SER A 257 22.28 -6.33 27.46
CA SER A 257 23.48 -7.13 27.65
C SER A 257 23.56 -8.40 26.76
N PRO A 258 23.61 -8.25 25.43
CA PRO A 258 23.56 -7.02 24.67
C PRO A 258 22.16 -6.57 24.29
N SER A 259 21.97 -5.27 24.01
CA SER A 259 20.80 -4.80 23.31
C SER A 259 20.93 -5.15 21.82
N VAL A 260 19.80 -5.49 21.19
CA VAL A 260 19.71 -5.74 19.75
C VAL A 260 18.78 -4.70 19.15
N GLU A 261 19.26 -4.03 18.12
CA GLU A 261 18.52 -2.99 17.41
C GLU A 261 18.52 -3.27 15.91
N ARG A 262 17.54 -2.71 15.22
CA ARG A 262 17.49 -2.75 13.75
C ARG A 262 17.03 -1.42 13.17
N ASP A 263 17.41 -1.18 11.93
CA ASP A 263 16.95 -0.05 11.16
C ASP A 263 15.84 -0.47 10.23
N VAL A 264 14.69 0.19 10.33
CA VAL A 264 13.60 0.07 9.34
C VAL A 264 13.88 1.05 8.21
N CYS A 265 13.95 0.52 6.99
CA CYS A 265 14.36 1.22 5.80
C CYS A 265 13.28 1.23 4.73
N LEU A 266 13.21 2.33 3.98
CA LEU A 266 12.57 2.41 2.68
C LEU A 266 13.52 1.85 1.62
N ILE A 267 13.05 0.85 0.87
CA ILE A 267 13.81 0.23 -0.21
C ILE A 267 13.24 0.68 -1.55
N THR A 268 14.14 1.12 -2.43
CA THR A 268 13.83 1.60 -3.78
C THR A 268 14.84 1.04 -4.77
N VAL A 269 14.55 1.18 -6.07
CA VAL A 269 15.49 0.78 -7.15
C VAL A 269 16.25 2.01 -7.63
N ALA A 270 17.59 1.93 -7.61
CA ALA A 270 18.48 2.98 -8.08
C ALA A 270 18.23 3.34 -9.53
N GLY A 271 18.24 4.63 -9.84
CA GLY A 271 18.09 5.15 -11.21
C GLY A 271 16.70 4.99 -11.81
N ARG A 272 15.71 4.43 -11.10
CA ARG A 272 14.34 4.33 -11.59
C ARG A 272 13.65 5.68 -11.48
N SER A 273 13.04 6.13 -12.59
CA SER A 273 12.15 7.29 -12.58
C SER A 273 10.86 6.95 -11.84
N TRP A 274 10.52 7.74 -10.83
CA TRP A 274 9.30 7.55 -10.05
C TRP A 274 8.10 8.17 -10.74
N SER A 275 6.97 7.48 -10.70
CA SER A 275 5.68 8.10 -11.00
C SER A 275 5.35 9.19 -9.97
N ALA A 276 4.46 10.10 -10.32
CA ALA A 276 4.10 11.21 -9.42
C ALA A 276 3.61 10.74 -8.02
N PRO A 277 2.75 9.69 -7.90
CA PRO A 277 2.35 9.17 -6.58
C PRO A 277 3.51 8.57 -5.78
N VAL A 278 4.42 7.84 -6.43
CA VAL A 278 5.61 7.27 -5.79
C VAL A 278 6.53 8.38 -5.29
N ALA A 279 6.78 9.40 -6.11
CA ALA A 279 7.61 10.55 -5.72
C ALA A 279 7.02 11.30 -4.51
N ALA A 280 5.70 11.57 -4.53
CA ALA A 280 4.99 12.22 -3.43
C ALA A 280 5.07 11.38 -2.15
N PHE A 281 4.88 10.06 -2.25
CA PHE A 281 4.93 9.14 -1.13
C PHE A 281 6.34 9.08 -0.51
N VAL A 282 7.37 8.89 -1.32
CA VAL A 282 8.77 8.85 -0.85
C VAL A 282 9.17 10.17 -0.19
N GLN A 283 8.75 11.31 -0.76
CA GLN A 283 9.02 12.62 -0.17
C GLN A 283 8.30 12.78 1.18
N ALA A 284 7.05 12.32 1.28
CA ALA A 284 6.28 12.35 2.53
C ALA A 284 6.93 11.46 3.60
N LEU A 285 7.34 10.22 3.24
CA LEU A 285 8.04 9.31 4.15
C LEU A 285 9.33 9.91 4.74
N ARG A 286 10.12 10.57 3.89
CA ARG A 286 11.39 11.20 4.33
C ARG A 286 11.18 12.39 5.26
N ARG A 287 10.04 13.07 5.18
CA ARG A 287 9.69 14.22 6.03
C ARG A 287 8.95 13.82 7.29
N TYR A 288 8.51 12.55 7.37
CA TYR A 288 7.72 12.10 8.49
C TYR A 288 8.57 11.90 9.74
N SER A 289 8.10 12.43 10.87
CA SER A 289 8.79 12.31 12.16
C SER A 289 8.38 11.00 12.85
N TRP A 290 9.09 9.93 12.55
CA TRP A 290 8.81 8.59 13.07
C TRP A 290 8.92 8.50 14.59
N THR A 291 9.96 9.07 15.17
CA THR A 291 10.28 8.96 16.61
C THR A 291 9.27 9.62 17.54
N SER A 292 8.70 10.77 17.17
CA SER A 292 7.76 11.50 18.02
C SER A 292 6.39 10.81 18.14
N ILE A 293 5.97 10.13 17.10
CA ILE A 293 4.64 9.49 17.03
C ILE A 293 4.68 8.11 17.67
N ILE A 294 5.76 7.40 17.49
CA ILE A 294 6.02 6.11 18.10
C ILE A 294 6.08 6.25 19.63
N GLY A 295 6.80 7.26 20.14
CA GLY A 295 6.84 7.56 21.57
C GLY A 295 5.50 7.91 22.19
N ALA A 296 4.66 8.68 21.48
CA ALA A 296 3.33 9.07 21.94
C ALA A 296 2.33 7.88 21.99
N LYS A 297 2.45 6.89 21.09
CA LYS A 297 1.60 5.69 21.09
C LYS A 297 2.01 4.68 22.14
N LEU A 298 3.31 4.52 22.40
CA LEU A 298 3.81 3.70 23.50
C LEU A 298 3.35 4.23 24.86
N ALA A 299 3.27 5.55 25.02
CA ALA A 299 2.71 6.16 26.22
C ALA A 299 1.20 5.84 26.39
N LYS A 300 0.41 6.01 25.33
CA LYS A 300 -1.04 5.70 25.35
C LYS A 300 -1.35 4.21 25.50
N GLY A 301 -0.54 3.32 24.96
CA GLY A 301 -0.69 1.87 25.14
C GLY A 301 -0.45 1.45 26.59
N ARG A 302 0.53 2.04 27.28
CA ARG A 302 0.80 1.80 28.71
C ARG A 302 -0.33 2.32 29.62
N ASP A 303 -0.95 3.45 29.29
CA ASP A 303 -2.07 3.99 30.06
C ASP A 303 -3.36 3.16 29.91
N ALA A 304 -3.55 2.50 28.76
CA ALA A 304 -4.67 1.58 28.54
C ALA A 304 -4.54 0.26 29.35
N GLU A 305 -3.31 -0.23 29.58
CA GLU A 305 -3.04 -1.40 30.44
C GLU A 305 -3.39 -1.15 31.91
N ILE A 306 -3.18 0.07 32.41
CA ILE A 306 -3.48 0.44 33.80
C ILE A 306 -5.01 0.50 34.07
N THR A 307 -5.81 0.76 33.03
CA THR A 307 -7.27 0.94 33.20
C THR A 307 -8.06 -0.39 33.25
N VAL A 308 -7.50 -1.49 32.74
CA VAL A 308 -8.15 -2.81 32.70
C VAL A 308 -8.03 -3.54 34.07
N HIS A 309 -7.06 -3.21 34.91
CA HIS A 309 -6.87 -3.81 36.23
C HIS A 309 -7.73 -3.20 37.34
N GLY A 310 -8.56 -2.20 37.04
CA GLY A 310 -9.39 -1.48 38.01
C GLY A 310 -10.87 -1.88 38.11
N ARG A 311 -11.35 -2.90 37.39
CA ARG A 311 -12.74 -3.35 37.42
C ARG A 311 -12.90 -4.86 37.37
N ALA A 312 -12.57 -5.53 38.42
CA ALA A 312 -12.96 -6.92 38.67
C ALA A 312 -13.51 -7.08 40.10
N ASP A 313 -14.61 -6.38 40.38
CA ASP A 313 -15.52 -6.73 41.49
C ASP A 313 -16.94 -6.46 41.01
N GLY A 314 -17.61 -7.53 40.59
CA GLY A 314 -19.01 -7.47 40.16
C GLY A 314 -19.48 -8.84 39.69
N GLY A 315 -20.15 -9.59 40.63
CA GLY A 315 -20.58 -10.96 40.53
C GLY A 315 -21.18 -11.41 39.21
N LEU A 316 -20.86 -12.62 38.83
CA LEU A 316 -21.50 -13.41 37.79
C LEU A 316 -22.92 -13.83 38.20
N PRO A 317 -23.95 -13.65 37.36
CA PRO A 317 -25.20 -14.38 37.50
C PRO A 317 -25.07 -15.73 36.77
N SER A 318 -25.37 -16.81 37.52
CA SER A 318 -25.62 -18.14 36.99
C SER A 318 -26.88 -18.13 36.10
N SER A 319 -26.82 -18.58 34.88
CA SER A 319 -27.97 -19.15 34.20
C SER A 319 -27.53 -20.09 33.08
N SER A 320 -27.79 -21.37 33.31
CA SER A 320 -28.14 -22.35 32.31
C SER A 320 -29.20 -21.81 31.33
N ASP A 321 -29.15 -22.28 30.11
CA ASP A 321 -30.11 -22.25 29.03
C ASP A 321 -29.75 -21.31 27.86
N ARG A 322 -29.27 -21.96 26.82
CA ARG A 322 -29.62 -21.86 25.38
C ARG A 322 -28.43 -22.16 24.44
N CYS A 323 -28.15 -23.44 24.32
CA CYS A 323 -27.59 -23.99 23.08
C CYS A 323 -28.73 -24.58 22.29
N SER A 324 -29.14 -23.94 21.20
CA SER A 324 -29.73 -24.62 20.04
C SER A 324 -29.93 -23.61 18.91
N ASN A 325 -29.57 -24.05 17.72
CA ASN A 325 -29.87 -23.45 16.41
C ASN A 325 -28.98 -22.30 15.91
N PHE A 326 -27.93 -22.66 15.17
CA PHE A 326 -27.58 -21.99 13.91
C PHE A 326 -26.51 -22.80 13.12
N TRP A 327 -26.91 -23.96 12.62
CA TRP A 327 -26.19 -24.62 11.50
C TRP A 327 -27.22 -25.35 10.64
N THR A 328 -27.77 -24.68 9.64
CA THR A 328 -28.24 -25.29 8.38
C THR A 328 -28.41 -24.23 7.32
N SER A 329 -27.93 -24.55 6.11
CA SER A 329 -28.13 -23.93 4.80
C SER A 329 -27.18 -22.76 4.46
N ARG A 330 -26.18 -22.91 3.57
CA ARG A 330 -26.33 -23.22 2.13
C ARG A 330 -24.97 -23.59 1.52
N CYS A 331 -25.03 -24.48 0.57
CA CYS A 331 -24.02 -24.80 -0.44
C CYS A 331 -23.48 -23.62 -1.18
#